data_7820dffa19e4658815f7bb9590144895
#
_entry.id   7820dffa19e4658815f7bb9590144895
#
_cell.length_a   1.000
_cell.length_b   1.000
_cell.length_c   1.000
_cell.angle_alpha   90.00
_cell.angle_beta   90.00
_cell.angle_gamma   90.00
#
_symmetry.space_group_name_H-M   'P 1'
#
loop_
_entity.id
_entity.type
_entity.pdbx_description
1 polymer ?
#
loop_
_entity_poly.entity_id
_entity_poly.type
_entity_poly.pdbx_seq_one_letter_code
_entity_poly.pdbx_strand_id
1 'polypeptide(L)'
;MTDIAGTVPVIAVDKVQAVALAVCTYYFGVWIKGKVGVLSRYSIPSPVVGGMSFAIVVSFLEYFNIVKVQIDSTLQTVLMLGFFTTIGLMASLRVVKDGGRLLLGFLLAVTVLVFLQNGMGMAIAEAMGFDKHYGILAGSVSMMGGLGTAAAFGPYFEETYGITGGTAVAVTAATFGMVAALLIGGPFGEWCIRRYQVKTPDEVQQPEPELHLPDDMDTDITEQHASAKPNFTNEIMRAVSVTALAMGLGTIVSNYLGHYITLPAYIGAMIVATVIRNVGDFSEMYKVEGKGLNAVADITLVLFVTMAINNLKLHELVHLAVPLVVILACQTILMLIYAWTVLFTAFGRSYDAVMLSVGGIGFSMGATANGLANMQAISEKYGSSPRAWLIVSVVGAFLIDLINAVVITWFGTL
;
A
#
# COMPACT_ATOMS: atom_id res chain seq x y z
N MET A 1 6.84 -12.58 54.72
CA MET A 1 7.81 -12.83 53.62
C MET A 1 7.11 -12.42 52.33
N THR A 2 7.37 -11.21 51.94
CA THR A 2 6.79 -10.60 50.73
C THR A 2 7.55 -11.11 49.52
N ASP A 3 6.83 -11.77 48.59
CA ASP A 3 7.33 -12.17 47.29
C ASP A 3 7.85 -10.93 46.54
N ILE A 4 9.15 -10.84 46.39
CA ILE A 4 9.82 -9.94 45.45
C ILE A 4 9.90 -10.71 44.11
N ALA A 5 8.73 -10.86 43.46
CA ALA A 5 8.71 -11.22 42.04
C ALA A 5 9.32 -10.02 41.29
N GLY A 6 10.50 -10.21 40.73
CA GLY A 6 11.23 -9.16 40.02
C GLY A 6 10.36 -8.60 38.88
N THR A 7 9.86 -7.39 39.06
CA THR A 7 9.12 -6.70 38.01
C THR A 7 10.09 -6.34 36.89
N VAL A 8 9.87 -6.92 35.71
CA VAL A 8 10.63 -6.58 34.49
C VAL A 8 10.52 -5.07 34.28
N PRO A 9 11.64 -4.34 34.14
CA PRO A 9 11.62 -2.91 33.93
C PRO A 9 10.83 -2.57 32.67
N VAL A 10 9.92 -1.57 32.75
CA VAL A 10 9.10 -1.10 31.65
C VAL A 10 9.64 0.25 31.18
N ILE A 11 10.03 0.35 29.91
CA ILE A 11 10.38 1.61 29.27
C ILE A 11 9.11 2.11 28.55
N ALA A 12 8.53 3.18 29.05
CA ALA A 12 7.42 3.86 28.41
C ALA A 12 7.97 4.94 27.45
N VAL A 13 7.68 4.81 26.17
CA VAL A 13 8.02 5.78 25.12
C VAL A 13 6.79 6.61 24.84
N ASP A 14 6.84 7.91 25.16
CA ASP A 14 5.72 8.82 24.94
C ASP A 14 5.48 9.13 23.44
N LYS A 15 4.36 9.78 23.14
CA LYS A 15 3.95 10.07 21.75
C LYS A 15 4.98 10.86 20.94
N VAL A 16 5.73 11.79 21.55
CA VAL A 16 6.74 12.58 20.84
C VAL A 16 8.01 11.75 20.63
N GLN A 17 8.42 11.01 21.66
CA GLN A 17 9.54 10.07 21.58
C GLN A 17 9.27 8.95 20.56
N ALA A 18 8.00 8.49 20.43
CA ALA A 18 7.62 7.47 19.46
C ALA A 18 7.83 7.94 18.00
N VAL A 19 7.53 9.20 17.69
CA VAL A 19 7.84 9.78 16.37
C VAL A 19 9.35 9.92 16.17
N ALA A 20 10.09 10.41 17.16
CA ALA A 20 11.55 10.52 17.07
C ALA A 20 12.19 9.15 16.88
N LEU A 21 11.73 8.12 17.59
CA LEU A 21 12.15 6.74 17.42
C LEU A 21 11.87 6.24 16.00
N ALA A 22 10.69 6.52 15.44
CA ALA A 22 10.34 6.15 14.07
C ALA A 22 11.29 6.80 13.06
N VAL A 23 11.64 8.07 13.23
CA VAL A 23 12.63 8.75 12.39
C VAL A 23 14.00 8.06 12.49
N CYS A 24 14.46 7.77 13.71
CA CYS A 24 15.75 7.07 13.93
C CYS A 24 15.77 5.69 13.28
N THR A 25 14.72 4.88 13.49
CA THR A 25 14.63 3.54 12.90
C THR A 25 14.48 3.59 11.38
N TYR A 26 13.76 4.56 10.84
CA TYR A 26 13.69 4.78 9.40
C TYR A 26 15.07 5.03 8.79
N TYR A 27 15.83 6.01 9.31
CA TYR A 27 17.17 6.30 8.80
C TYR A 27 18.16 5.17 9.04
N PHE A 28 18.01 4.41 10.11
CA PHE A 28 18.76 3.17 10.32
C PHE A 28 18.45 2.15 9.21
N GLY A 29 17.20 2.02 8.81
CA GLY A 29 16.79 1.20 7.67
C GLY A 29 17.36 1.69 6.33
N VAL A 30 17.40 3.00 6.10
CA VAL A 30 18.06 3.61 4.91
C VAL A 30 19.55 3.25 4.91
N TRP A 31 20.23 3.36 6.06
CA TRP A 31 21.64 3.04 6.18
C TRP A 31 21.93 1.54 5.92
N ILE A 32 21.14 0.62 6.51
CA ILE A 32 21.27 -0.82 6.25
C ILE A 32 21.07 -1.11 4.76
N LYS A 33 20.01 -0.56 4.17
CA LYS A 33 19.68 -0.75 2.75
C LYS A 33 20.81 -0.28 1.83
N GLY A 34 21.49 0.81 2.19
CA GLY A 34 22.69 1.29 1.47
C GLY A 34 23.89 0.35 1.56
N LYS A 35 23.96 -0.50 2.60
CA LYS A 35 25.06 -1.49 2.80
C LYS A 35 24.72 -2.86 2.20
N VAL A 36 23.44 -3.24 2.18
CA VAL A 36 22.98 -4.58 1.77
C VAL A 36 22.24 -4.46 0.44
N GLY A 37 22.97 -4.62 -0.68
CA GLY A 37 22.44 -4.46 -2.03
C GLY A 37 21.22 -5.34 -2.36
N VAL A 38 21.08 -6.49 -1.71
CA VAL A 38 19.92 -7.39 -1.85
C VAL A 38 18.62 -6.68 -1.45
N LEU A 39 18.63 -5.90 -0.35
CA LEU A 39 17.43 -5.17 0.12
C LEU A 39 17.00 -4.09 -0.87
N SER A 40 17.97 -3.41 -1.51
CA SER A 40 17.70 -2.44 -2.57
C SER A 40 17.20 -3.12 -3.83
N ARG A 41 17.80 -4.25 -4.23
CA ARG A 41 17.41 -5.02 -5.41
C ARG A 41 15.95 -5.50 -5.37
N TYR A 42 15.47 -5.90 -4.19
CA TYR A 42 14.08 -6.34 -3.99
C TYR A 42 13.16 -5.21 -3.50
N SER A 43 13.58 -3.95 -3.63
CA SER A 43 12.80 -2.76 -3.29
C SER A 43 12.16 -2.80 -1.89
N ILE A 44 12.79 -3.50 -0.93
CA ILE A 44 12.26 -3.58 0.43
C ILE A 44 12.28 -2.17 1.05
N PRO A 45 11.14 -1.64 1.53
CA PRO A 45 11.06 -0.30 2.06
C PRO A 45 11.92 -0.11 3.31
N SER A 46 12.55 1.06 3.42
CA SER A 46 13.38 1.40 4.58
C SER A 46 12.64 1.34 5.93
N PRO A 47 11.35 1.73 6.04
CA PRO A 47 10.54 1.52 7.23
C PRO A 47 10.53 0.07 7.71
N VAL A 48 10.41 -0.89 6.77
CA VAL A 48 10.40 -2.32 7.10
C VAL A 48 11.76 -2.76 7.62
N VAL A 49 12.84 -2.39 6.93
CA VAL A 49 14.20 -2.80 7.33
C VAL A 49 14.55 -2.25 8.71
N GLY A 50 14.33 -0.96 8.95
CA GLY A 50 14.67 -0.33 10.22
C GLY A 50 13.73 -0.72 11.36
N GLY A 51 12.41 -0.66 11.12
CA GLY A 51 11.41 -1.03 12.12
C GLY A 51 11.49 -2.50 12.52
N MET A 52 11.67 -3.41 11.55
CA MET A 52 11.82 -4.84 11.82
C MET A 52 13.11 -5.12 12.62
N SER A 53 14.22 -4.45 12.28
CA SER A 53 15.46 -4.57 13.07
C SER A 53 15.25 -4.16 14.53
N PHE A 54 14.53 -3.07 14.76
CA PHE A 54 14.15 -2.61 16.10
C PHE A 54 13.22 -3.60 16.80
N ALA A 55 12.15 -4.05 16.11
CA ALA A 55 11.20 -5.03 16.66
C ALA A 55 11.84 -6.36 17.03
N ILE A 56 12.83 -6.84 16.26
CA ILE A 56 13.62 -8.05 16.60
C ILE A 56 14.36 -7.85 17.92
N VAL A 57 15.06 -6.71 18.07
CA VAL A 57 15.81 -6.42 19.29
C VAL A 57 14.88 -6.33 20.50
N VAL A 58 13.76 -5.60 20.38
CA VAL A 58 12.77 -5.46 21.46
C VAL A 58 12.15 -6.81 21.80
N SER A 59 11.71 -7.59 20.80
CA SER A 59 11.13 -8.92 21.03
C SER A 59 12.12 -9.87 21.71
N PHE A 60 13.40 -9.80 21.40
CA PHE A 60 14.45 -10.56 22.07
C PHE A 60 14.60 -10.15 23.53
N LEU A 61 14.64 -8.86 23.83
CA LEU A 61 14.73 -8.35 25.20
C LEU A 61 13.49 -8.72 26.04
N GLU A 62 12.29 -8.69 25.44
CA GLU A 62 11.06 -9.09 26.10
C GLU A 62 10.99 -10.60 26.35
N TYR A 63 11.42 -11.42 25.38
CA TYR A 63 11.47 -12.88 25.52
C TYR A 63 12.33 -13.34 26.70
N PHE A 64 13.47 -12.69 26.91
CA PHE A 64 14.35 -12.96 28.05
C PHE A 64 13.94 -12.22 29.33
N ASN A 65 12.81 -11.54 29.36
CA ASN A 65 12.33 -10.75 30.50
C ASN A 65 13.35 -9.70 31.00
N ILE A 66 14.14 -9.13 30.08
CA ILE A 66 15.16 -8.11 30.43
C ILE A 66 14.46 -6.73 30.54
N VAL A 67 13.65 -6.38 29.55
CA VAL A 67 12.95 -5.08 29.44
C VAL A 67 11.66 -5.27 28.65
N LYS A 68 10.58 -4.57 29.06
CA LYS A 68 9.37 -4.38 28.25
C LYS A 68 9.35 -2.97 27.71
N VAL A 69 9.05 -2.82 26.41
CA VAL A 69 8.94 -1.51 25.75
C VAL A 69 7.49 -1.25 25.40
N GLN A 70 6.94 -0.14 25.88
CA GLN A 70 5.59 0.31 25.57
C GLN A 70 5.68 1.61 24.81
N ILE A 71 5.25 1.62 23.55
CA ILE A 71 5.31 2.78 22.65
C ILE A 71 3.90 3.33 22.46
N ASP A 72 3.73 4.64 22.69
CA ASP A 72 2.47 5.32 22.46
C ASP A 72 2.15 5.39 20.97
N SER A 73 0.94 4.93 20.57
CA SER A 73 0.47 4.87 19.18
C SER A 73 -0.45 6.04 18.77
N THR A 74 -0.64 7.02 19.64
CA THR A 74 -1.58 8.13 19.39
C THR A 74 -1.23 8.90 18.10
N LEU A 75 0.05 9.27 17.91
CA LEU A 75 0.47 9.99 16.72
C LEU A 75 0.54 9.08 15.48
N GLN A 76 0.77 7.78 15.66
CA GLN A 76 0.64 6.80 14.58
C GLN A 76 -0.78 6.85 13.97
N THR A 77 -1.81 6.87 14.80
CA THR A 77 -3.22 6.96 14.35
C THR A 77 -3.48 8.27 13.58
N VAL A 78 -2.94 9.40 14.04
CA VAL A 78 -3.08 10.69 13.34
C VAL A 78 -2.39 10.67 11.98
N LEU A 79 -1.16 10.14 11.91
CA LEU A 79 -0.40 10.03 10.66
C LEU A 79 -1.07 9.06 9.67
N MET A 80 -1.60 7.95 10.16
CA MET A 80 -2.40 7.00 9.37
C MET A 80 -3.63 7.68 8.77
N LEU A 81 -4.38 8.43 9.59
CA LEU A 81 -5.53 9.19 9.14
C LEU A 81 -5.14 10.19 8.05
N GLY A 82 -4.01 10.90 8.22
CA GLY A 82 -3.43 11.80 7.24
C GLY A 82 -3.13 11.09 5.92
N PHE A 83 -2.46 9.95 5.97
CA PHE A 83 -2.12 9.16 4.78
C PHE A 83 -3.38 8.73 3.98
N PHE A 84 -4.36 8.11 4.62
CA PHE A 84 -5.58 7.68 3.93
C PHE A 84 -6.41 8.87 3.41
N THR A 85 -6.35 10.01 4.08
CA THR A 85 -6.95 11.24 3.59
C THR A 85 -6.28 11.71 2.29
N THR A 86 -4.96 11.64 2.19
CA THR A 86 -4.26 11.99 0.94
C THR A 86 -4.61 11.05 -0.21
N ILE A 87 -4.79 9.75 0.04
CA ILE A 87 -5.32 8.79 -0.96
C ILE A 87 -6.69 9.27 -1.48
N GLY A 88 -7.60 9.66 -0.58
CA GLY A 88 -8.89 10.22 -0.98
C GLY A 88 -8.78 11.50 -1.82
N LEU A 89 -7.83 12.40 -1.49
CA LEU A 89 -7.55 13.61 -2.25
C LEU A 89 -6.93 13.34 -3.64
N MET A 90 -6.32 12.20 -3.86
CA MET A 90 -5.82 11.76 -5.18
C MET A 90 -6.93 11.15 -6.04
N ALA A 91 -8.08 10.75 -5.46
CA ALA A 91 -9.15 10.02 -6.13
C ALA A 91 -10.03 10.93 -7.02
N SER A 92 -9.58 11.20 -8.24
CA SER A 92 -10.28 12.03 -9.24
C SER A 92 -11.15 11.20 -10.19
N LEU A 93 -12.45 11.45 -10.22
CA LEU A 93 -13.39 10.84 -11.16
C LEU A 93 -13.18 11.34 -12.60
N ARG A 94 -12.60 12.52 -12.80
CA ARG A 94 -12.24 13.04 -14.13
C ARG A 94 -11.22 12.09 -14.78
N VAL A 95 -10.17 11.70 -14.06
CA VAL A 95 -9.14 10.77 -14.55
C VAL A 95 -9.72 9.39 -14.86
N VAL A 96 -10.68 8.92 -14.06
CA VAL A 96 -11.39 7.66 -14.33
C VAL A 96 -12.18 7.73 -15.63
N LYS A 97 -12.85 8.85 -15.89
CA LYS A 97 -13.61 9.08 -17.12
C LYS A 97 -12.71 9.09 -18.35
N ASP A 98 -11.53 9.70 -18.25
CA ASP A 98 -10.56 9.80 -19.34
C ASP A 98 -9.90 8.43 -19.65
N GLY A 99 -9.79 7.54 -18.67
CA GLY A 99 -9.25 6.18 -18.83
C GLY A 99 -10.13 5.21 -19.61
N GLY A 100 -11.42 5.54 -19.81
CA GLY A 100 -12.36 4.84 -20.66
C GLY A 100 -12.70 3.41 -20.23
N ARG A 101 -13.21 2.61 -21.18
CA ARG A 101 -13.71 1.24 -20.90
C ARG A 101 -12.64 0.27 -20.42
N LEU A 102 -11.39 0.44 -20.88
CA LEU A 102 -10.30 -0.47 -20.50
C LEU A 102 -9.92 -0.27 -19.03
N LEU A 103 -9.87 0.98 -18.53
CA LEU A 103 -9.64 1.29 -17.12
C LEU A 103 -10.75 0.71 -16.25
N LEU A 104 -12.02 0.91 -16.63
CA LEU A 104 -13.14 0.36 -15.86
C LEU A 104 -13.14 -1.18 -15.85
N GLY A 105 -12.83 -1.80 -16.98
CA GLY A 105 -12.70 -3.27 -17.06
C GLY A 105 -11.55 -3.78 -16.17
N PHE A 106 -10.41 -3.11 -16.18
CA PHE A 106 -9.27 -3.46 -15.35
C PHE A 106 -9.56 -3.25 -13.86
N LEU A 107 -10.20 -2.12 -13.50
CA LEU A 107 -10.63 -1.85 -12.13
C LEU A 107 -11.61 -2.92 -11.62
N LEU A 108 -12.57 -3.32 -12.45
CA LEU A 108 -13.50 -4.41 -12.12
C LEU A 108 -12.76 -5.73 -11.92
N ALA A 109 -11.83 -6.07 -12.82
CA ALA A 109 -11.04 -7.29 -12.70
C ALA A 109 -10.24 -7.31 -11.39
N VAL A 110 -9.51 -6.23 -11.06
CA VAL A 110 -8.73 -6.22 -9.81
C VAL A 110 -9.61 -6.14 -8.57
N THR A 111 -10.82 -5.58 -8.67
CA THR A 111 -11.82 -5.64 -7.58
C THR A 111 -12.27 -7.08 -7.33
N VAL A 112 -12.55 -7.86 -8.37
CA VAL A 112 -12.85 -9.29 -8.22
C VAL A 112 -11.68 -10.04 -7.57
N LEU A 113 -10.45 -9.69 -7.93
CA LEU A 113 -9.27 -10.29 -7.29
C LEU A 113 -9.22 -10.01 -5.78
N VAL A 114 -9.59 -8.81 -5.32
CA VAL A 114 -9.69 -8.48 -3.88
C VAL A 114 -10.61 -9.45 -3.15
N PHE A 115 -11.80 -9.71 -3.72
CA PHE A 115 -12.75 -10.68 -3.14
C PHE A 115 -12.17 -12.10 -3.10
N LEU A 116 -11.49 -12.52 -4.16
CA LEU A 116 -10.86 -13.83 -4.22
C LEU A 116 -9.72 -13.98 -3.22
N GLN A 117 -8.89 -12.95 -3.05
CA GLN A 117 -7.81 -12.95 -2.07
C GLN A 117 -8.32 -13.10 -0.64
N ASN A 118 -9.37 -12.36 -0.27
CA ASN A 118 -9.97 -12.47 1.06
C ASN A 118 -10.69 -13.80 1.26
N GLY A 119 -11.54 -14.19 0.31
CA GLY A 119 -12.29 -15.44 0.41
C GLY A 119 -11.38 -16.67 0.50
N MET A 120 -10.34 -16.73 -0.32
CA MET A 120 -9.36 -17.81 -0.26
C MET A 120 -8.55 -17.78 1.04
N GLY A 121 -8.10 -16.59 1.46
CA GLY A 121 -7.35 -16.45 2.72
C GLY A 121 -8.16 -16.92 3.92
N MET A 122 -9.43 -16.49 4.04
CA MET A 122 -10.35 -16.95 5.10
C MET A 122 -10.55 -18.46 5.08
N ALA A 123 -10.86 -19.03 3.91
CA ALA A 123 -11.09 -20.45 3.78
C ALA A 123 -9.87 -21.29 4.19
N ILE A 124 -8.66 -20.85 3.87
CA ILE A 124 -7.42 -21.55 4.27
C ILE A 124 -7.18 -21.38 5.77
N ALA A 125 -7.37 -20.19 6.33
CA ALA A 125 -7.19 -19.96 7.77
C ALA A 125 -8.13 -20.88 8.59
N GLU A 126 -9.43 -20.91 8.25
CA GLU A 126 -10.42 -21.75 8.89
C GLU A 126 -10.12 -23.25 8.71
N ALA A 127 -9.72 -23.68 7.51
CA ALA A 127 -9.36 -25.07 7.24
C ALA A 127 -8.16 -25.55 8.07
N MET A 128 -7.27 -24.61 8.46
CA MET A 128 -6.13 -24.88 9.33
C MET A 128 -6.44 -24.69 10.83
N GLY A 129 -7.69 -24.36 11.19
CA GLY A 129 -8.12 -24.17 12.59
C GLY A 129 -7.73 -22.82 13.20
N PHE A 130 -7.45 -21.82 12.36
CA PHE A 130 -7.14 -20.45 12.79
C PHE A 130 -8.33 -19.52 12.55
N ASP A 131 -8.31 -18.37 13.23
CA ASP A 131 -9.32 -17.35 13.03
C ASP A 131 -9.26 -16.82 11.57
N LYS A 132 -10.41 -16.72 10.92
CA LYS A 132 -10.56 -16.26 9.53
C LYS A 132 -9.95 -14.89 9.26
N HIS A 133 -9.92 -14.02 10.27
CA HIS A 133 -9.36 -12.67 10.14
C HIS A 133 -7.86 -12.68 9.78
N TYR A 134 -7.09 -13.68 10.18
CA TYR A 134 -5.72 -13.85 9.70
C TYR A 134 -5.65 -14.06 8.19
N GLY A 135 -6.66 -14.76 7.63
CA GLY A 135 -6.79 -14.94 6.19
C GLY A 135 -7.04 -13.64 5.42
N ILE A 136 -7.84 -12.71 5.99
CA ILE A 136 -8.08 -11.39 5.43
C ILE A 136 -6.81 -10.53 5.52
N LEU A 137 -6.13 -10.57 6.68
CA LEU A 137 -4.87 -9.84 6.91
C LEU A 137 -3.76 -10.30 5.95
N ALA A 138 -3.64 -11.60 5.68
CA ALA A 138 -2.71 -12.15 4.68
C ALA A 138 -3.32 -12.20 3.25
N GLY A 139 -4.56 -11.77 3.09
CA GLY A 139 -5.28 -11.59 1.85
C GLY A 139 -5.12 -10.20 1.27
N SER A 140 -6.24 -9.56 0.91
CA SER A 140 -6.20 -8.26 0.23
C SER A 140 -5.65 -7.13 1.10
N VAL A 141 -5.71 -7.23 2.43
CA VAL A 141 -5.09 -6.24 3.35
C VAL A 141 -3.62 -6.05 3.02
N SER A 142 -2.90 -7.14 2.88
CA SER A 142 -1.45 -7.15 2.66
C SER A 142 -1.06 -7.23 1.19
N MET A 143 -1.78 -8.07 0.41
CA MET A 143 -1.46 -8.30 -0.99
C MET A 143 -1.82 -7.07 -1.84
N MET A 144 -3.07 -6.64 -1.83
CA MET A 144 -3.54 -5.49 -2.61
C MET A 144 -3.20 -4.15 -1.94
N GLY A 145 -3.43 -4.05 -0.63
CA GLY A 145 -3.26 -2.80 0.11
C GLY A 145 -1.82 -2.51 0.56
N GLY A 146 -0.94 -3.50 0.49
CA GLY A 146 0.48 -3.34 0.85
C GLY A 146 0.71 -2.96 2.31
N LEU A 147 1.88 -2.36 2.58
CA LEU A 147 2.30 -2.01 3.95
C LEU A 147 1.41 -0.98 4.63
N GLY A 148 0.89 -0.01 3.86
CA GLY A 148 0.03 1.04 4.41
C GLY A 148 -1.26 0.45 4.99
N THR A 149 -1.95 -0.34 4.20
CA THR A 149 -3.18 -1.02 4.62
C THR A 149 -2.91 -2.07 5.70
N ALA A 150 -1.82 -2.83 5.59
CA ALA A 150 -1.39 -3.78 6.62
C ALA A 150 -1.15 -3.12 7.98
N ALA A 151 -0.44 -1.99 8.00
CA ALA A 151 -0.15 -1.23 9.21
C ALA A 151 -1.40 -0.57 9.84
N ALA A 152 -2.42 -0.31 9.03
CA ALA A 152 -3.67 0.27 9.48
C ALA A 152 -4.68 -0.77 9.98
N PHE A 153 -4.92 -1.80 9.17
CA PHE A 153 -5.91 -2.84 9.49
C PHE A 153 -5.41 -3.88 10.50
N GLY A 154 -4.09 -4.10 10.61
CA GLY A 154 -3.52 -4.99 11.61
C GLY A 154 -3.98 -4.65 13.03
N PRO A 155 -3.63 -3.45 13.56
CA PRO A 155 -4.09 -3.02 14.87
C PRO A 155 -5.61 -2.93 14.99
N TYR A 156 -6.30 -2.49 13.93
CA TYR A 156 -7.76 -2.43 13.91
C TYR A 156 -8.41 -3.81 14.12
N PHE A 157 -7.89 -4.86 13.46
CA PHE A 157 -8.38 -6.22 13.65
C PHE A 157 -8.03 -6.79 15.02
N GLU A 158 -6.86 -6.47 15.57
CA GLU A 158 -6.49 -6.84 16.94
C GLU A 158 -7.45 -6.25 17.95
N GLU A 159 -7.76 -4.96 17.82
CA GLU A 159 -8.63 -4.24 18.73
C GLU A 159 -10.12 -4.64 18.58
N THR A 160 -10.60 -4.79 17.34
CA THR A 160 -12.01 -5.00 17.03
C THR A 160 -12.44 -6.46 17.19
N TYR A 161 -11.59 -7.40 16.75
CA TYR A 161 -11.90 -8.83 16.72
C TYR A 161 -11.14 -9.65 17.76
N GLY A 162 -10.26 -9.02 18.55
CA GLY A 162 -9.55 -9.66 19.65
C GLY A 162 -8.49 -10.68 19.22
N ILE A 163 -8.03 -10.64 17.96
CA ILE A 163 -6.95 -11.49 17.49
C ILE A 163 -5.59 -10.99 17.96
N THR A 164 -4.61 -11.88 18.12
CA THR A 164 -3.26 -11.54 18.57
C THR A 164 -2.26 -11.62 17.42
N GLY A 165 -1.30 -10.68 17.33
CA GLY A 165 -0.27 -10.69 16.30
C GLY A 165 -0.77 -10.38 14.88
N GLY A 166 -1.97 -9.83 14.73
CA GLY A 166 -2.57 -9.48 13.45
C GLY A 166 -1.75 -8.48 12.65
N THR A 167 -1.22 -7.47 13.33
CA THR A 167 -0.32 -6.46 12.72
C THR A 167 0.96 -7.12 12.19
N ALA A 168 1.54 -8.02 12.95
CA ALA A 168 2.75 -8.73 12.56
C ALA A 168 2.49 -9.66 11.35
N VAL A 169 1.36 -10.37 11.33
CA VAL A 169 0.91 -11.18 10.17
C VAL A 169 0.76 -10.29 8.94
N ALA A 170 0.03 -9.20 9.04
CA ALA A 170 -0.25 -8.31 7.91
C ALA A 170 1.03 -7.69 7.33
N VAL A 171 1.92 -7.13 8.18
CA VAL A 171 3.18 -6.52 7.72
C VAL A 171 4.13 -7.55 7.11
N THR A 172 4.20 -8.75 7.70
CA THR A 172 5.02 -9.84 7.15
C THR A 172 4.48 -10.30 5.79
N ALA A 173 3.17 -10.47 5.67
CA ALA A 173 2.52 -10.83 4.41
C ALA A 173 2.73 -9.76 3.33
N ALA A 174 2.57 -8.47 3.65
CA ALA A 174 2.82 -7.38 2.71
C ALA A 174 4.29 -7.33 2.24
N THR A 175 5.24 -7.54 3.16
CA THR A 175 6.66 -7.59 2.83
C THR A 175 6.99 -8.76 1.91
N PHE A 176 6.44 -9.95 2.20
CA PHE A 176 6.56 -11.11 1.31
C PHE A 176 5.97 -10.82 -0.06
N GLY A 177 4.77 -10.26 -0.12
CA GLY A 177 4.08 -9.93 -1.36
C GLY A 177 4.89 -9.01 -2.26
N MET A 178 5.50 -7.95 -1.69
CA MET A 178 6.35 -7.04 -2.46
C MET A 178 7.55 -7.73 -3.10
N VAL A 179 8.22 -8.62 -2.36
CA VAL A 179 9.36 -9.38 -2.88
C VAL A 179 8.90 -10.36 -3.95
N ALA A 180 7.83 -11.13 -3.69
CA ALA A 180 7.27 -12.09 -4.63
C ALA A 180 6.81 -11.41 -5.92
N ALA A 181 6.14 -10.25 -5.83
CA ALA A 181 5.68 -9.49 -6.99
C ALA A 181 6.81 -9.11 -7.95
N LEU A 182 7.96 -8.66 -7.42
CA LEU A 182 9.13 -8.32 -8.24
C LEU A 182 9.81 -9.55 -8.84
N LEU A 183 9.80 -10.67 -8.12
CA LEU A 183 10.40 -11.92 -8.61
C LEU A 183 9.60 -12.56 -9.76
N ILE A 184 8.27 -12.43 -9.74
CA ILE A 184 7.39 -13.14 -10.68
C ILE A 184 6.86 -12.26 -11.80
N GLY A 185 6.73 -10.95 -11.60
CA GLY A 185 6.07 -10.05 -12.57
C GLY A 185 6.83 -9.97 -13.90
N GLY A 186 8.14 -9.69 -13.89
CA GLY A 186 8.97 -9.67 -15.08
C GLY A 186 9.00 -11.00 -15.83
N PRO A 187 9.38 -12.12 -15.18
CA PRO A 187 9.38 -13.45 -15.80
C PRO A 187 8.01 -13.86 -16.35
N PHE A 188 6.90 -13.52 -15.67
CA PHE A 188 5.55 -13.78 -16.18
C PHE A 188 5.28 -13.03 -17.49
N GLY A 189 5.61 -11.74 -17.55
CA GLY A 189 5.43 -10.93 -18.76
C GLY A 189 6.24 -11.48 -19.94
N GLU A 190 7.50 -11.81 -19.70
CA GLU A 190 8.37 -12.40 -20.71
C GLU A 190 7.86 -13.77 -21.20
N TRP A 191 7.37 -14.61 -20.27
CA TRP A 191 6.73 -15.89 -20.61
C TRP A 191 5.50 -15.67 -21.49
N CYS A 192 4.63 -14.72 -21.19
CA CYS A 192 3.46 -14.41 -22.01
C CYS A 192 3.87 -13.96 -23.42
N ILE A 193 4.83 -13.04 -23.56
CA ILE A 193 5.29 -12.54 -24.85
C ILE A 193 5.82 -13.69 -25.71
N ARG A 194 6.73 -14.49 -25.18
CA ARG A 194 7.37 -15.60 -25.92
C ARG A 194 6.38 -16.73 -26.23
N ARG A 195 5.54 -17.13 -25.26
CA ARG A 195 4.64 -18.30 -25.42
C ARG A 195 3.51 -18.04 -26.40
N TYR A 196 3.00 -16.80 -26.43
CA TYR A 196 1.88 -16.41 -27.28
C TYR A 196 2.28 -15.56 -28.48
N GLN A 197 3.57 -15.36 -28.69
CA GLN A 197 4.14 -14.57 -29.81
C GLN A 197 3.45 -13.21 -29.91
N VAL A 198 3.35 -12.52 -28.79
CA VAL A 198 2.69 -11.21 -28.70
C VAL A 198 3.56 -10.21 -29.45
N LYS A 199 2.94 -9.50 -30.40
CA LYS A 199 3.62 -8.43 -31.15
C LYS A 199 3.97 -7.28 -30.20
N THR A 200 5.24 -6.90 -30.18
CA THR A 200 5.76 -5.84 -29.30
C THR A 200 5.93 -4.53 -30.07
N PRO A 201 5.92 -3.38 -29.40
CA PRO A 201 6.13 -2.07 -30.05
C PRO A 201 7.47 -1.96 -30.81
N ASP A 202 8.54 -2.58 -30.31
CA ASP A 202 9.86 -2.56 -30.97
C ASP A 202 9.88 -3.30 -32.33
N GLU A 203 8.99 -4.28 -32.51
CA GLU A 203 8.79 -4.94 -33.81
C GLU A 203 8.04 -4.06 -34.81
N VAL A 204 7.40 -2.99 -34.35
CA VAL A 204 6.58 -2.04 -35.13
C VAL A 204 7.28 -0.69 -35.22
N GLN A 205 8.58 -0.61 -35.45
CA GLN A 205 9.37 0.60 -35.61
C GLN A 205 8.54 1.91 -35.51
N GLN A 206 8.37 2.46 -34.31
CA GLN A 206 7.92 3.84 -34.11
C GLN A 206 8.96 4.56 -33.24
N PRO A 207 9.28 5.84 -33.57
CA PRO A 207 10.17 6.63 -32.73
C PRO A 207 9.60 6.69 -31.31
N GLU A 208 10.46 6.47 -30.33
CA GLU A 208 10.12 6.51 -28.90
C GLU A 208 9.34 7.79 -28.59
N PRO A 209 8.11 7.69 -28.06
CA PRO A 209 7.59 8.79 -27.29
C PRO A 209 8.40 8.83 -26.00
N GLU A 210 9.11 9.90 -25.79
CA GLU A 210 9.71 10.17 -24.49
C GLU A 210 8.65 9.92 -23.42
N LEU A 211 8.92 8.95 -22.55
CA LEU A 211 8.05 8.56 -21.46
C LEU A 211 8.04 9.70 -20.46
N HIS A 212 7.09 10.57 -20.63
CA HIS A 212 6.71 11.51 -19.60
C HIS A 212 5.95 10.71 -18.53
N LEU A 213 6.68 10.14 -17.57
CA LEU A 213 6.13 9.96 -16.23
C LEU A 213 5.55 11.32 -15.84
N PRO A 214 4.45 11.40 -15.08
CA PRO A 214 4.10 12.63 -14.39
C PRO A 214 5.11 12.83 -13.25
N ASP A 215 6.35 12.92 -13.66
CA ASP A 215 7.35 13.68 -12.97
C ASP A 215 6.95 15.12 -13.17
N ASP A 216 7.05 15.82 -12.13
CA ASP A 216 7.46 17.19 -12.23
C ASP A 216 8.60 17.34 -13.22
N MET A 217 8.28 17.26 -14.50
CA MET A 217 9.22 17.58 -15.52
C MET A 217 9.36 19.08 -15.60
N ASP A 218 10.39 19.54 -14.93
CA ASP A 218 11.17 20.64 -15.43
C ASP A 218 11.72 20.26 -16.81
N THR A 219 11.04 20.66 -17.85
CA THR A 219 11.63 20.97 -19.12
C THR A 219 11.14 22.33 -19.53
N ASP A 220 12.07 23.24 -19.60
CA ASP A 220 11.96 24.54 -20.21
C ASP A 220 11.21 24.47 -21.52
N ILE A 221 9.95 24.87 -21.51
CA ILE A 221 9.26 25.34 -22.68
C ILE A 221 8.85 26.77 -22.40
N THR A 222 9.63 27.65 -23.00
CA THR A 222 9.32 29.01 -23.37
C THR A 222 8.70 29.90 -22.28
N GLU A 223 9.55 30.77 -21.82
CA GLU A 223 9.19 32.09 -21.31
C GLU A 223 8.04 32.68 -22.11
N GLN A 224 6.85 32.69 -21.54
CA GLN A 224 5.86 33.74 -21.71
C GLN A 224 4.68 33.47 -20.77
N HIS A 225 4.66 34.23 -19.76
CA HIS A 225 3.73 34.63 -18.72
C HIS A 225 4.31 34.39 -17.34
N ALA A 226 4.87 35.45 -16.80
CA ALA A 226 5.29 35.57 -15.40
C ALA A 226 4.05 35.52 -14.49
N SER A 227 3.52 34.35 -14.24
CA SER A 227 2.79 34.01 -13.03
C SER A 227 3.83 33.41 -12.07
N ALA A 228 3.96 33.97 -10.89
CA ALA A 228 4.90 33.57 -9.87
C ALA A 228 4.93 32.04 -9.75
N LYS A 229 6.13 31.41 -9.92
CA LYS A 229 6.33 29.98 -9.66
C LYS A 229 5.73 29.68 -8.30
N PRO A 230 4.76 28.72 -8.19
CA PRO A 230 4.17 28.42 -6.91
C PRO A 230 5.28 28.02 -5.94
N ASN A 231 5.39 28.76 -4.84
CA ASN A 231 6.41 28.49 -3.85
C ASN A 231 6.08 27.13 -3.23
N PHE A 232 7.00 26.16 -3.31
CA PHE A 232 6.81 24.77 -2.83
C PHE A 232 6.23 24.73 -1.41
N THR A 233 6.66 25.68 -0.55
CA THR A 233 6.08 25.86 0.78
C THR A 233 4.57 26.12 0.76
N ASN A 234 4.08 26.91 -0.21
CA ASN A 234 2.66 27.21 -0.34
C ASN A 234 1.87 25.99 -0.84
N GLU A 235 2.47 25.13 -1.68
CA GLU A 235 1.84 23.87 -2.11
C GLU A 235 1.70 22.90 -0.95
N ILE A 236 2.77 22.73 -0.14
CA ILE A 236 2.70 21.90 1.07
C ILE A 236 1.67 22.45 2.04
N MET A 237 1.67 23.76 2.32
CA MET A 237 0.68 24.37 3.22
C MET A 237 -0.74 24.17 2.75
N ARG A 238 -1.01 24.28 1.44
CA ARG A 238 -2.32 23.98 0.85
C ARG A 238 -2.69 22.51 1.06
N ALA A 239 -1.77 21.58 0.74
CA ALA A 239 -1.99 20.15 0.92
C ALA A 239 -2.26 19.81 2.38
N VAL A 240 -1.44 20.28 3.31
CA VAL A 240 -1.63 20.07 4.76
C VAL A 240 -2.96 20.64 5.23
N SER A 241 -3.32 21.86 4.80
CA SER A 241 -4.58 22.50 5.20
C SER A 241 -5.80 21.72 4.73
N VAL A 242 -5.83 21.31 3.46
CA VAL A 242 -6.95 20.54 2.91
C VAL A 242 -7.01 19.15 3.54
N THR A 243 -5.87 18.49 3.75
CA THR A 243 -5.78 17.21 4.44
C THR A 243 -6.32 17.31 5.85
N ALA A 244 -5.88 18.32 6.62
CA ALA A 244 -6.35 18.53 8.00
C ALA A 244 -7.87 18.80 8.08
N LEU A 245 -8.41 19.60 7.16
CA LEU A 245 -9.85 19.85 7.07
C LEU A 245 -10.62 18.57 6.72
N ALA A 246 -10.13 17.81 5.74
CA ALA A 246 -10.76 16.54 5.36
C ALA A 246 -10.68 15.50 6.47
N MET A 247 -9.59 15.44 7.24
CA MET A 247 -9.47 14.60 8.43
C MET A 247 -10.51 14.98 9.49
N GLY A 248 -10.60 16.27 9.82
CA GLY A 248 -11.55 16.77 10.81
C GLY A 248 -13.01 16.48 10.45
N LEU A 249 -13.41 16.78 9.21
CA LEU A 249 -14.74 16.47 8.72
C LEU A 249 -14.97 14.96 8.62
N GLY A 250 -13.95 14.21 8.20
CA GLY A 250 -14.01 12.76 8.04
C GLY A 250 -14.21 12.02 9.36
N THR A 251 -13.61 12.48 10.44
CA THR A 251 -13.86 11.89 11.78
C THR A 251 -15.31 12.10 12.24
N ILE A 252 -15.92 13.24 11.93
CA ILE A 252 -17.35 13.49 12.20
C ILE A 252 -18.22 12.51 11.39
N VAL A 253 -17.93 12.36 10.09
CA VAL A 253 -18.64 11.42 9.21
C VAL A 253 -18.46 9.98 9.69
N SER A 254 -17.23 9.60 10.07
CA SER A 254 -16.93 8.25 10.56
C SER A 254 -17.70 7.95 11.86
N ASN A 255 -17.74 8.89 12.79
CA ASN A 255 -18.48 8.76 14.04
C ASN A 255 -20.00 8.62 13.78
N TYR A 256 -20.54 9.38 12.82
CA TYR A 256 -21.96 9.28 12.45
C TYR A 256 -22.27 7.93 11.79
N LEU A 257 -21.46 7.49 10.83
CA LEU A 257 -21.61 6.20 10.15
C LEU A 257 -21.38 5.02 11.11
N GLY A 258 -20.52 5.20 12.10
CA GLY A 258 -20.20 4.19 13.12
C GLY A 258 -21.39 3.73 13.95
N HIS A 259 -22.48 4.48 13.97
CA HIS A 259 -23.74 4.04 14.57
C HIS A 259 -24.48 2.96 13.76
N TYR A 260 -24.17 2.86 12.47
CA TYR A 260 -24.85 1.95 11.54
C TYR A 260 -23.92 0.84 11.05
N ILE A 261 -22.64 1.14 10.88
CA ILE A 261 -21.63 0.24 10.29
C ILE A 261 -20.32 0.44 11.04
N THR A 262 -19.69 -0.63 11.48
CA THR A 262 -18.35 -0.56 12.11
C THR A 262 -17.31 -0.18 11.06
N LEU A 263 -16.94 1.09 10.97
CA LEU A 263 -15.98 1.62 10.02
C LEU A 263 -14.77 2.20 10.76
N PRO A 264 -13.54 1.86 10.35
CA PRO A 264 -12.36 2.56 10.81
C PRO A 264 -12.42 4.07 10.50
N ALA A 265 -11.92 4.90 11.41
CA ALA A 265 -12.01 6.36 11.32
C ALA A 265 -11.41 6.94 10.03
N TYR A 266 -10.36 6.32 9.48
CA TYR A 266 -9.69 6.77 8.26
C TYR A 266 -10.54 6.56 6.99
N ILE A 267 -11.50 5.62 6.99
CA ILE A 267 -12.40 5.44 5.83
C ILE A 267 -13.31 6.65 5.65
N GLY A 268 -13.87 7.19 6.74
CA GLY A 268 -14.67 8.42 6.68
C GLY A 268 -13.84 9.61 6.18
N ALA A 269 -12.60 9.74 6.63
CA ALA A 269 -11.70 10.80 6.16
C ALA A 269 -11.36 10.64 4.66
N MET A 270 -11.11 9.43 4.21
CA MET A 270 -10.86 9.12 2.79
C MET A 270 -12.07 9.44 1.92
N ILE A 271 -13.29 9.11 2.34
CA ILE A 271 -14.53 9.43 1.62
C ILE A 271 -14.73 10.95 1.52
N VAL A 272 -14.60 11.68 2.63
CA VAL A 272 -14.72 13.14 2.63
C VAL A 272 -13.65 13.78 1.74
N ALA A 273 -12.43 13.31 1.81
CA ALA A 273 -11.35 13.77 0.96
C ALA A 273 -11.63 13.54 -0.54
N THR A 274 -12.17 12.36 -0.90
CA THR A 274 -12.61 12.06 -2.27
C THR A 274 -13.72 13.01 -2.73
N VAL A 275 -14.67 13.35 -1.87
CA VAL A 275 -15.72 14.34 -2.19
C VAL A 275 -15.10 15.72 -2.39
N ILE A 276 -14.22 16.17 -1.50
CA ILE A 276 -13.50 17.45 -1.63
C ILE A 276 -12.74 17.51 -2.95
N ARG A 277 -11.99 16.46 -3.29
CA ARG A 277 -11.25 16.37 -4.56
C ARG A 277 -12.18 16.57 -5.76
N ASN A 278 -13.25 15.83 -5.82
CA ASN A 278 -14.14 15.84 -6.97
C ASN A 278 -14.97 17.13 -7.07
N VAL A 279 -15.35 17.74 -5.95
CA VAL A 279 -15.96 19.08 -5.96
C VAL A 279 -14.99 20.11 -6.55
N GLY A 280 -13.70 20.07 -6.17
CA GLY A 280 -12.68 20.93 -6.78
C GLY A 280 -12.51 20.70 -8.27
N ASP A 281 -12.45 19.45 -8.71
CA ASP A 281 -12.27 19.07 -10.12
C ASP A 281 -13.45 19.49 -11.00
N PHE A 282 -14.69 19.39 -10.50
CA PHE A 282 -15.89 19.76 -11.26
C PHE A 282 -16.21 21.26 -11.21
N SER A 283 -15.92 21.92 -10.09
CA SER A 283 -16.16 23.35 -9.93
C SER A 283 -15.04 24.24 -10.47
N GLU A 284 -13.84 23.67 -10.70
CA GLU A 284 -12.62 24.37 -11.07
C GLU A 284 -12.20 25.50 -10.08
N MET A 285 -12.81 25.53 -8.90
CA MET A 285 -12.54 26.55 -7.89
C MET A 285 -11.18 26.43 -7.24
N TYR A 286 -10.69 25.18 -7.10
CA TYR A 286 -9.39 24.88 -6.50
C TYR A 286 -8.81 23.58 -7.02
N LYS A 287 -7.48 23.46 -7.00
CA LYS A 287 -6.76 22.25 -7.36
C LYS A 287 -6.04 21.70 -6.12
N VAL A 288 -6.17 20.40 -5.88
CA VAL A 288 -5.56 19.69 -4.75
C VAL A 288 -4.67 18.56 -5.28
N GLU A 289 -3.75 18.93 -6.16
CA GLU A 289 -2.80 17.99 -6.76
C GLU A 289 -1.40 18.63 -6.79
N GLY A 290 -0.36 17.83 -6.99
CA GLY A 290 1.01 18.32 -7.15
C GLY A 290 1.96 17.81 -6.08
N LYS A 291 3.21 18.31 -6.14
CA LYS A 291 4.34 17.91 -5.28
C LYS A 291 4.03 18.00 -3.80
N GLY A 292 3.27 19.01 -3.40
CA GLY A 292 2.91 19.22 -1.99
C GLY A 292 2.04 18.09 -1.43
N LEU A 293 1.05 17.60 -2.19
CA LEU A 293 0.19 16.50 -1.74
C LEU A 293 0.97 15.18 -1.65
N ASN A 294 1.81 14.90 -2.65
CA ASN A 294 2.66 13.71 -2.64
C ASN A 294 3.64 13.73 -1.46
N ALA A 295 4.26 14.88 -1.17
CA ALA A 295 5.15 15.01 -0.01
C ALA A 295 4.44 14.73 1.32
N VAL A 296 3.20 15.23 1.49
CA VAL A 296 2.40 14.94 2.69
C VAL A 296 2.05 13.45 2.77
N ALA A 297 1.66 12.84 1.65
CA ALA A 297 1.35 11.40 1.58
C ALA A 297 2.57 10.55 1.96
N ASP A 298 3.74 10.83 1.39
CA ASP A 298 4.97 10.08 1.65
C ASP A 298 5.44 10.21 3.10
N ILE A 299 5.45 11.44 3.65
CA ILE A 299 5.86 11.67 5.04
C ILE A 299 4.92 10.94 6.01
N THR A 300 3.62 11.08 5.81
CA THR A 300 2.63 10.42 6.68
C THR A 300 2.71 8.90 6.57
N LEU A 301 2.85 8.35 5.36
CA LEU A 301 3.02 6.91 5.13
C LEU A 301 4.27 6.36 5.84
N VAL A 302 5.42 6.97 5.57
CA VAL A 302 6.71 6.50 6.11
C VAL A 302 6.69 6.49 7.63
N LEU A 303 6.22 7.57 8.25
CA LEU A 303 6.23 7.69 9.70
C LEU A 303 5.23 6.73 10.36
N PHE A 304 3.98 6.67 9.88
CA PHE A 304 3.00 5.77 10.53
C PHE A 304 3.35 4.29 10.34
N VAL A 305 3.84 3.89 9.16
CA VAL A 305 4.27 2.51 8.91
C VAL A 305 5.47 2.15 9.80
N THR A 306 6.45 3.06 9.92
CA THR A 306 7.62 2.80 10.80
C THR A 306 7.18 2.66 12.26
N MET A 307 6.27 3.53 12.73
CA MET A 307 5.72 3.43 14.10
C MET A 307 4.98 2.11 14.31
N ALA A 308 4.16 1.69 13.35
CA ALA A 308 3.43 0.42 13.41
C ALA A 308 4.39 -0.78 13.48
N ILE A 309 5.46 -0.77 12.67
CA ILE A 309 6.45 -1.87 12.67
C ILE A 309 7.29 -1.86 13.97
N ASN A 310 7.62 -0.69 14.52
CA ASN A 310 8.31 -0.59 15.80
C ASN A 310 7.51 -1.21 16.96
N ASN A 311 6.18 -1.23 16.86
CA ASN A 311 5.27 -1.82 17.84
C ASN A 311 5.05 -3.33 17.67
N LEU A 312 5.68 -3.99 16.67
CA LEU A 312 5.46 -5.41 16.41
C LEU A 312 6.00 -6.31 17.53
N LYS A 313 5.16 -7.23 17.95
CA LYS A 313 5.50 -8.31 18.87
C LYS A 313 5.78 -9.60 18.09
N LEU A 314 7.00 -9.76 17.61
CA LEU A 314 7.37 -10.86 16.71
C LEU A 314 7.23 -12.26 17.32
N HIS A 315 7.27 -12.38 18.65
CA HIS A 315 7.08 -13.66 19.32
C HIS A 315 5.65 -14.24 19.10
N GLU A 316 4.65 -13.37 18.84
CA GLU A 316 3.29 -13.80 18.52
C GLU A 316 3.17 -14.45 17.13
N LEU A 317 4.12 -14.20 16.22
CA LEU A 317 4.15 -14.80 14.88
C LEU A 317 4.55 -16.28 14.86
N VAL A 318 5.23 -16.78 15.86
CA VAL A 318 5.80 -18.13 15.83
C VAL A 318 4.72 -19.20 15.61
N HIS A 319 3.57 -19.06 16.26
CA HIS A 319 2.44 -19.99 16.14
C HIS A 319 1.67 -19.82 14.81
N LEU A 320 1.80 -18.66 14.16
CA LEU A 320 1.11 -18.33 12.91
C LEU A 320 1.98 -18.55 11.67
N ALA A 321 3.24 -18.94 11.84
CA ALA A 321 4.22 -19.04 10.74
C ALA A 321 3.77 -20.06 9.66
N VAL A 322 3.32 -21.24 10.05
CA VAL A 322 2.91 -22.29 9.09
C VAL A 322 1.66 -21.88 8.31
N PRO A 323 0.52 -21.47 8.94
CA PRO A 323 -0.64 -21.03 8.20
C PRO A 323 -0.34 -19.81 7.31
N LEU A 324 0.48 -18.89 7.78
CA LEU A 324 0.87 -17.71 7.00
C LEU A 324 1.61 -18.11 5.72
N VAL A 325 2.60 -19.01 5.81
CA VAL A 325 3.33 -19.51 4.62
C VAL A 325 2.39 -20.18 3.63
N VAL A 326 1.45 -21.00 4.11
CA VAL A 326 0.47 -21.69 3.24
C VAL A 326 -0.43 -20.66 2.55
N ILE A 327 -0.98 -19.70 3.29
CA ILE A 327 -1.83 -18.65 2.71
C ILE A 327 -1.06 -17.86 1.66
N LEU A 328 0.16 -17.43 1.95
CA LEU A 328 0.98 -16.64 1.03
C LEU A 328 1.37 -17.42 -0.25
N ALA A 329 1.66 -18.70 -0.13
CA ALA A 329 1.91 -19.56 -1.29
C ALA A 329 0.64 -19.68 -2.17
N CYS A 330 -0.52 -19.89 -1.56
CA CYS A 330 -1.80 -19.96 -2.27
C CYS A 330 -2.18 -18.61 -2.90
N GLN A 331 -1.94 -17.48 -2.22
CA GLN A 331 -2.14 -16.13 -2.76
C GLN A 331 -1.25 -15.89 -4.00
N THR A 332 -0.01 -16.35 -3.96
CA THR A 332 0.92 -16.25 -5.10
C THR A 332 0.43 -17.07 -6.29
N ILE A 333 -0.03 -18.31 -6.05
CA ILE A 333 -0.60 -19.18 -7.09
C ILE A 333 -1.87 -18.57 -7.66
N LEU A 334 -2.77 -18.07 -6.81
CA LEU A 334 -3.99 -17.39 -7.23
C LEU A 334 -3.65 -16.21 -8.15
N MET A 335 -2.69 -15.38 -7.75
CA MET A 335 -2.28 -14.22 -8.54
C MET A 335 -1.75 -14.61 -9.92
N LEU A 336 -0.92 -15.64 -10.02
CA LEU A 336 -0.39 -16.11 -11.29
C LEU A 336 -1.49 -16.66 -12.20
N ILE A 337 -2.40 -17.47 -11.66
CA ILE A 337 -3.56 -18.02 -12.41
C ILE A 337 -4.46 -16.86 -12.86
N TYR A 338 -4.74 -15.90 -11.99
CA TYR A 338 -5.59 -14.76 -12.28
C TYR A 338 -4.97 -13.83 -13.32
N ALA A 339 -3.68 -13.55 -13.22
CA ALA A 339 -2.95 -12.75 -14.20
C ALA A 339 -2.99 -13.40 -15.59
N TRP A 340 -2.82 -14.71 -15.67
CA TRP A 340 -2.88 -15.43 -16.93
C TRP A 340 -4.30 -15.51 -17.52
N THR A 341 -5.28 -15.90 -16.72
CA THR A 341 -6.64 -16.18 -17.21
C THR A 341 -7.46 -14.92 -17.42
N VAL A 342 -7.39 -13.97 -16.48
CA VAL A 342 -8.19 -12.76 -16.51
C VAL A 342 -7.40 -11.60 -17.10
N LEU A 343 -6.30 -11.16 -16.47
CA LEU A 343 -5.63 -9.93 -16.88
C LEU A 343 -4.95 -10.05 -18.26
N PHE A 344 -4.47 -11.22 -18.63
CA PHE A 344 -3.85 -11.45 -19.95
C PHE A 344 -4.87 -11.98 -20.97
N THR A 345 -5.53 -13.10 -20.66
CA THR A 345 -6.35 -13.80 -21.67
C THR A 345 -7.67 -13.08 -21.93
N ALA A 346 -8.40 -12.66 -20.90
CA ALA A 346 -9.67 -11.97 -21.08
C ALA A 346 -9.50 -10.53 -21.62
N PHE A 347 -8.33 -9.90 -21.41
CA PHE A 347 -7.99 -8.60 -21.97
C PHE A 347 -7.40 -8.67 -23.39
N GLY A 348 -7.51 -9.82 -24.06
CA GLY A 348 -7.29 -9.95 -25.50
C GLY A 348 -5.88 -10.36 -25.92
N ARG A 349 -5.02 -10.83 -25.02
CA ARG A 349 -3.66 -11.34 -25.29
C ARG A 349 -2.76 -10.38 -26.10
N SER A 350 -3.02 -9.10 -25.97
CA SER A 350 -2.25 -8.04 -26.61
C SER A 350 -1.03 -7.65 -25.75
N TYR A 351 -0.16 -6.79 -26.29
CA TYR A 351 0.95 -6.23 -25.50
C TYR A 351 0.45 -5.39 -24.33
N ASP A 352 -0.62 -4.61 -24.54
CA ASP A 352 -1.28 -3.89 -23.44
C ASP A 352 -1.75 -4.85 -22.33
N ALA A 353 -2.31 -6.01 -22.71
CA ALA A 353 -2.74 -7.02 -21.74
C ALA A 353 -1.56 -7.64 -20.96
N VAL A 354 -0.39 -7.82 -21.61
CA VAL A 354 0.84 -8.23 -20.90
C VAL A 354 1.22 -7.17 -19.88
N MET A 355 1.28 -5.90 -20.29
CA MET A 355 1.67 -4.79 -19.43
C MET A 355 0.70 -4.60 -18.26
N LEU A 356 -0.61 -4.71 -18.50
CA LEU A 356 -1.65 -4.69 -17.45
C LEU A 356 -1.49 -5.86 -16.48
N SER A 357 -1.14 -7.05 -16.98
CA SER A 357 -0.93 -8.23 -16.13
C SER A 357 0.32 -8.08 -15.24
N VAL A 358 1.41 -7.61 -15.84
CA VAL A 358 2.69 -7.39 -15.14
C VAL A 358 2.56 -6.30 -14.08
N GLY A 359 1.92 -5.19 -14.43
CA GLY A 359 1.59 -4.12 -13.48
C GLY A 359 0.62 -4.60 -12.40
N GLY A 360 -0.40 -5.36 -12.81
CA GLY A 360 -1.39 -5.99 -11.91
C GLY A 360 -0.74 -6.91 -10.87
N ILE A 361 0.17 -7.81 -11.29
CA ILE A 361 0.94 -8.64 -10.34
C ILE A 361 1.67 -7.76 -9.33
N GLY A 362 2.32 -6.71 -9.81
CA GLY A 362 3.13 -5.84 -8.96
C GLY A 362 2.33 -5.15 -7.85
N PHE A 363 1.22 -4.48 -8.17
CA PHE A 363 0.45 -3.77 -7.16
C PHE A 363 -0.51 -4.66 -6.37
N SER A 364 -1.00 -5.77 -6.97
CA SER A 364 -1.92 -6.69 -6.29
C SER A 364 -1.24 -7.68 -5.35
N MET A 365 0.08 -7.69 -5.29
CA MET A 365 0.87 -8.45 -4.32
C MET A 365 1.86 -7.58 -3.55
N GLY A 366 1.93 -6.30 -3.82
CA GLY A 366 2.95 -5.46 -3.22
C GLY A 366 2.51 -4.01 -3.03
N ALA A 367 2.86 -3.21 -4.01
CA ALA A 367 2.54 -1.79 -4.06
C ALA A 367 2.55 -1.31 -5.51
N THR A 368 1.95 -0.15 -5.78
CA THR A 368 1.95 0.47 -7.10
C THR A 368 3.37 0.61 -7.66
N ALA A 369 4.34 0.99 -6.84
CA ALA A 369 5.75 1.08 -7.23
C ALA A 369 6.30 -0.24 -7.78
N ASN A 370 5.92 -1.39 -7.21
CA ASN A 370 6.32 -2.71 -7.71
C ASN A 370 5.69 -3.00 -9.08
N GLY A 371 4.43 -2.58 -9.27
CA GLY A 371 3.74 -2.67 -10.56
C GLY A 371 4.48 -1.90 -11.64
N LEU A 372 4.82 -0.65 -11.35
CA LEU A 372 5.55 0.21 -12.28
C LEU A 372 6.97 -0.31 -12.55
N ALA A 373 7.68 -0.80 -11.53
CA ALA A 373 9.02 -1.40 -11.70
C ALA A 373 8.98 -2.65 -12.59
N ASN A 374 7.98 -3.52 -12.43
CA ASN A 374 7.79 -4.67 -13.29
C ASN A 374 7.49 -4.27 -14.73
N MET A 375 6.63 -3.26 -14.92
CA MET A 375 6.33 -2.72 -16.26
C MET A 375 7.55 -2.09 -16.90
N GLN A 376 8.37 -1.36 -16.13
CA GLN A 376 9.62 -0.77 -16.60
C GLN A 376 10.57 -1.85 -17.15
N ALA A 377 10.76 -2.93 -16.41
CA ALA A 377 11.64 -4.04 -16.82
C ALA A 377 11.20 -4.68 -18.16
N ILE A 378 9.89 -4.77 -18.40
CA ILE A 378 9.37 -5.26 -19.69
C ILE A 378 9.50 -4.19 -20.77
N SER A 379 9.21 -2.92 -20.46
CA SER A 379 9.30 -1.80 -21.42
C SER A 379 10.70 -1.59 -21.93
N GLU A 380 11.72 -1.72 -21.08
CA GLU A 380 13.14 -1.60 -21.49
C GLU A 380 13.57 -2.65 -22.51
N LYS A 381 12.88 -3.78 -22.56
CA LYS A 381 13.22 -4.90 -23.46
C LYS A 381 12.32 -5.01 -24.69
N TYR A 382 11.09 -4.57 -24.60
CA TYR A 382 10.06 -4.83 -25.60
C TYR A 382 9.26 -3.58 -26.02
N GLY A 383 9.63 -2.40 -25.53
CA GLY A 383 8.97 -1.14 -25.81
C GLY A 383 7.86 -0.77 -24.81
N SER A 384 7.44 0.47 -24.85
CA SER A 384 6.47 1.02 -23.88
C SER A 384 5.03 0.87 -24.35
N SER A 385 4.09 0.75 -23.38
CA SER A 385 2.64 0.83 -23.61
C SER A 385 2.05 1.99 -22.78
N PRO A 386 2.00 3.23 -23.31
CA PRO A 386 1.52 4.40 -22.55
C PRO A 386 0.12 4.21 -21.98
N ARG A 387 -0.75 3.48 -22.69
CA ARG A 387 -2.12 3.19 -22.25
C ARG A 387 -2.15 2.30 -21.01
N ALA A 388 -1.36 1.23 -20.98
CA ALA A 388 -1.29 0.35 -19.83
C ALA A 388 -0.63 1.06 -18.63
N TRP A 389 0.39 1.90 -18.88
CA TRP A 389 1.01 2.72 -17.85
C TRP A 389 0.02 3.64 -17.16
N LEU A 390 -0.79 4.38 -17.93
CA LEU A 390 -1.84 5.23 -17.37
C LEU A 390 -2.81 4.43 -16.50
N ILE A 391 -3.31 3.30 -17.01
CA ILE A 391 -4.31 2.49 -16.31
C ILE A 391 -3.77 1.91 -15.01
N VAL A 392 -2.59 1.31 -15.04
CA VAL A 392 -1.98 0.71 -13.84
C VAL A 392 -1.66 1.78 -12.80
N SER A 393 -1.10 2.93 -13.23
CA SER A 393 -0.81 4.04 -12.31
C SER A 393 -2.07 4.56 -11.63
N VAL A 394 -3.14 4.80 -12.39
CA VAL A 394 -4.39 5.35 -11.84
C VAL A 394 -5.12 4.36 -10.94
N VAL A 395 -5.25 3.12 -11.38
CA VAL A 395 -5.96 2.08 -10.62
C VAL A 395 -5.18 1.71 -9.36
N GLY A 396 -3.86 1.50 -9.50
CA GLY A 396 -3.01 1.07 -8.39
C GLY A 396 -2.67 2.17 -7.38
N ALA A 397 -2.69 3.46 -7.78
CA ALA A 397 -2.30 4.54 -6.89
C ALA A 397 -3.38 4.90 -5.84
N PHE A 398 -4.68 4.76 -6.19
CA PHE A 398 -5.75 5.21 -5.28
C PHE A 398 -7.09 4.50 -5.47
N LEU A 399 -7.50 4.13 -6.71
CA LEU A 399 -8.84 3.60 -6.95
C LEU A 399 -9.07 2.28 -6.23
N ILE A 400 -8.11 1.39 -6.33
CA ILE A 400 -8.21 0.07 -5.72
C ILE A 400 -8.11 0.14 -4.19
N ASP A 401 -7.34 1.07 -3.65
CA ASP A 401 -7.20 1.23 -2.19
C ASP A 401 -8.53 1.66 -1.55
N LEU A 402 -9.28 2.56 -2.22
CA LEU A 402 -10.61 2.98 -1.78
C LEU A 402 -11.59 1.80 -1.73
N ILE A 403 -11.61 1.01 -2.82
CA ILE A 403 -12.49 -0.18 -2.93
C ILE A 403 -12.04 -1.24 -1.92
N ASN A 404 -10.75 -1.50 -1.82
CA ASN A 404 -10.18 -2.52 -0.94
C ASN A 404 -10.52 -2.23 0.52
N ALA A 405 -10.41 -0.97 0.98
CA ALA A 405 -10.74 -0.59 2.33
C ALA A 405 -12.21 -0.91 2.70
N VAL A 406 -13.15 -0.67 1.77
CA VAL A 406 -14.57 -1.02 1.95
C VAL A 406 -14.76 -2.54 1.99
N VAL A 407 -14.12 -3.25 1.05
CA VAL A 407 -14.23 -4.71 0.96
C VAL A 407 -13.62 -5.40 2.19
N ILE A 408 -12.46 -4.97 2.66
CA ILE A 408 -11.83 -5.49 3.88
C ILE A 408 -12.76 -5.33 5.08
N THR A 409 -13.35 -4.14 5.24
CA THR A 409 -14.26 -3.87 6.34
C THR A 409 -15.49 -4.79 6.28
N TRP A 410 -16.06 -4.99 5.09
CA TRP A 410 -17.18 -5.91 4.89
C TRP A 410 -16.81 -7.36 5.21
N PHE A 411 -15.67 -7.85 4.71
CA PHE A 411 -15.19 -9.21 5.03
C PHE A 411 -14.92 -9.40 6.53
N GLY A 412 -14.44 -8.37 7.22
CA GLY A 412 -14.22 -8.41 8.67
C GLY A 412 -15.49 -8.62 9.47
N THR A 413 -16.66 -8.28 8.92
CA THR A 413 -17.97 -8.48 9.60
C THR A 413 -18.60 -9.85 9.32
N LEU A 414 -18.11 -10.61 8.36
CA LEU A 414 -18.61 -11.96 8.04
C LEU A 414 -18.18 -12.96 9.09
#